data_5673a4350ab44e395bf7a310471a55c1
#
_entry.id   5673a4350ab44e395bf7a310471a55c1
#
_cell.length_a   1.000
_cell.length_b   1.000
_cell.length_c   1.000
_cell.angle_alpha   90.00
_cell.angle_beta   90.00
_cell.angle_gamma   90.00
#
_symmetry.space_group_name_H-M   'P 1'
#
loop_
_entity.id
_entity.type
_entity.pdbx_description
1 polymer ?
#
loop_
_entity_poly.entity_id
_entity_poly.type
_entity_poly.pdbx_seq_one_letter_code
_entity_poly.pdbx_strand_id
1 'polypeptide(L)'
;QAVERVQPIWVSGASLALAVAIPLYMHGQHVAASALAVIGEVVLLFAALRWSNVDLSRVSALTLAVIIFQALLGMWTVTWLLKPIVVMGHLLGGLTTFALLTWMAWRATHRPIRLMEADLLKRWVIVGLVLLGVQIALGGWVSANYAALSCGAGSWSANNFPKCVGQWWPPHDFGEGFVLWRGIGVDYEGGVLDGA
;
A
#
# COMPACT_ATOMS: atom_id res chain seq x y z
N GLN A 1 -23.74 7.43 26.14
CA GLN A 1 -23.02 8.69 26.45
C GLN A 1 -21.66 8.46 27.11
N ALA A 2 -21.46 7.44 27.96
CA ALA A 2 -20.15 7.15 28.57
C ALA A 2 -19.15 6.54 27.58
N VAL A 3 -19.60 5.74 26.65
CA VAL A 3 -18.77 5.09 25.61
C VAL A 3 -18.23 6.10 24.60
N GLU A 4 -18.99 7.15 24.28
CA GLU A 4 -18.57 8.21 23.35
C GLU A 4 -17.43 9.08 23.88
N ARG A 5 -17.25 9.18 25.20
CA ARG A 5 -16.18 9.99 25.80
C ARG A 5 -14.82 9.28 25.87
N VAL A 6 -14.81 7.95 25.86
CA VAL A 6 -13.56 7.18 25.99
C VAL A 6 -12.82 7.05 24.66
N GLN A 7 -13.54 7.03 23.54
CA GLN A 7 -12.94 6.87 22.21
C GLN A 7 -12.02 8.00 21.77
N PRO A 8 -12.35 9.31 21.97
CA PRO A 8 -11.43 10.38 21.64
C PRO A 8 -10.12 10.35 22.44
N ILE A 9 -10.14 9.81 23.66
CA ILE A 9 -8.93 9.66 24.49
C ILE A 9 -7.97 8.65 23.87
N TRP A 10 -8.45 7.51 23.40
CA TRP A 10 -7.63 6.50 22.73
C TRP A 10 -7.02 7.02 21.43
N VAL A 11 -7.83 7.71 20.62
CA VAL A 11 -7.35 8.31 19.36
C VAL A 11 -6.32 9.41 19.64
N SER A 12 -6.58 10.27 20.62
CA SER A 12 -5.65 11.33 21.00
C SER A 12 -4.33 10.76 21.57
N GLY A 13 -4.43 9.72 22.42
CA GLY A 13 -3.26 9.04 22.98
C GLY A 13 -2.40 8.37 21.91
N ALA A 14 -3.05 7.67 20.97
CA ALA A 14 -2.37 7.05 19.84
C ALA A 14 -1.71 8.07 18.92
N SER A 15 -2.41 9.17 18.61
CA SER A 15 -1.84 10.26 17.79
C SER A 15 -0.66 10.94 18.48
N LEU A 16 -0.70 11.12 19.80
CA LEU A 16 0.41 11.65 20.57
C LEU A 16 1.60 10.69 20.57
N ALA A 17 1.37 9.38 20.75
CA ALA A 17 2.43 8.37 20.69
C ALA A 17 3.15 8.39 19.33
N LEU A 18 2.39 8.53 18.24
CA LEU A 18 2.94 8.65 16.89
C LEU A 18 3.71 9.96 16.70
N ALA A 19 3.20 11.08 17.20
CA ALA A 19 3.90 12.37 17.16
C ALA A 19 5.23 12.33 17.92
N VAL A 20 5.30 11.58 19.02
CA VAL A 20 6.54 11.39 19.81
C VAL A 20 7.50 10.40 19.12
N ALA A 21 6.97 9.42 18.38
CA ALA A 21 7.80 8.46 17.65
C ALA A 21 8.68 9.14 16.58
N ILE A 22 8.20 10.21 15.94
CA ILE A 22 8.94 10.95 14.91
C ILE A 22 10.25 11.52 15.44
N PRO A 23 10.27 12.40 16.49
CA PRO A 23 11.51 12.93 17.01
C PRO A 23 12.42 11.85 17.61
N LEU A 24 11.88 10.81 18.25
CA LEU A 24 12.70 9.68 18.72
C LEU A 24 13.44 9.00 17.57
N TYR A 25 12.79 8.81 16.44
CA TYR A 25 13.43 8.26 15.24
C TYR A 25 14.54 9.19 14.74
N MET A 26 14.30 10.49 14.68
CA MET A 26 15.28 11.50 14.26
C MET A 26 16.51 11.53 15.17
N HIS A 27 16.35 11.22 16.45
CA HIS A 27 17.45 11.12 17.43
C HIS A 27 18.13 9.73 17.48
N GLY A 28 17.88 8.87 16.50
CA GLY A 28 18.55 7.57 16.38
C GLY A 28 17.95 6.46 17.27
N GLN A 29 16.88 6.72 17.99
CA GLN A 29 16.22 5.73 18.84
C GLN A 29 15.20 4.89 18.04
N HIS A 30 15.68 4.22 17.01
CA HIS A 30 14.82 3.54 16.03
C HIS A 30 13.92 2.46 16.62
N VAL A 31 14.41 1.69 17.61
CA VAL A 31 13.62 0.63 18.26
C VAL A 31 12.47 1.23 19.08
N ALA A 32 12.75 2.25 19.89
CA ALA A 32 11.72 2.91 20.71
C ALA A 32 10.68 3.62 19.82
N ALA A 33 11.12 4.31 18.77
CA ALA A 33 10.25 4.95 17.80
C ALA A 33 9.33 3.95 17.09
N SER A 34 9.89 2.83 16.63
CA SER A 34 9.12 1.77 15.96
C SER A 34 8.12 1.12 16.90
N ALA A 35 8.50 0.85 18.15
CA ALA A 35 7.60 0.29 19.16
C ALA A 35 6.42 1.23 19.44
N LEU A 36 6.67 2.52 19.64
CA LEU A 36 5.62 3.51 19.84
C LEU A 36 4.70 3.65 18.62
N ALA A 37 5.26 3.62 17.42
CA ALA A 37 4.47 3.69 16.18
C ALA A 37 3.55 2.47 16.06
N VAL A 38 4.05 1.26 16.30
CA VAL A 38 3.24 0.02 16.25
C VAL A 38 2.15 0.04 17.32
N ILE A 39 2.46 0.46 18.55
CA ILE A 39 1.46 0.54 19.62
C ILE A 39 0.38 1.56 19.24
N GLY A 40 0.76 2.74 18.78
CA GLY A 40 -0.18 3.77 18.33
C GLY A 40 -1.09 3.26 17.21
N GLU A 41 -0.53 2.56 16.23
CA GLU A 41 -1.26 1.97 15.11
C GLU A 41 -2.27 0.92 15.58
N VAL A 42 -1.84 -0.03 16.43
CA VAL A 42 -2.72 -1.07 16.98
C VAL A 42 -3.88 -0.45 17.77
N VAL A 43 -3.61 0.59 18.58
CA VAL A 43 -4.64 1.30 19.35
C VAL A 43 -5.63 1.99 18.42
N LEU A 44 -5.16 2.65 17.34
CA LEU A 44 -6.03 3.29 16.35
C LEU A 44 -6.91 2.28 15.62
N LEU A 45 -6.34 1.16 15.17
CA LEU A 45 -7.08 0.08 14.53
C LEU A 45 -8.13 -0.51 15.46
N PHE A 46 -7.77 -0.77 16.71
CA PHE A 46 -8.69 -1.27 17.70
C PHE A 46 -9.83 -0.28 17.99
N ALA A 47 -9.51 1.00 18.15
CA ALA A 47 -10.51 2.05 18.32
C ALA A 47 -11.44 2.14 17.11
N ALA A 48 -10.90 2.09 15.89
CA ALA A 48 -11.68 2.11 14.67
C ALA A 48 -12.64 0.92 14.54
N LEU A 49 -12.18 -0.29 14.88
CA LEU A 49 -12.99 -1.51 14.85
C LEU A 49 -14.10 -1.52 15.92
N ARG A 50 -13.84 -0.91 17.08
CA ARG A 50 -14.78 -0.82 18.20
C ARG A 50 -15.76 0.35 18.10
N TRP A 51 -15.59 1.25 17.14
CA TRP A 51 -16.43 2.42 17.01
C TRP A 51 -17.84 2.05 16.56
N SER A 52 -18.82 2.37 17.36
CA SER A 52 -20.24 2.03 17.12
C SER A 52 -20.93 2.96 16.10
N ASN A 53 -20.43 4.19 15.93
CA ASN A 53 -20.94 5.13 14.95
C ASN A 53 -20.36 4.84 13.56
N VAL A 54 -21.22 4.27 12.72
CA VAL A 54 -20.85 3.52 11.51
C VAL A 54 -20.38 4.38 10.34
N ASP A 55 -20.62 5.71 10.35
CA ASP A 55 -20.47 6.42 9.08
C ASP A 55 -19.05 7.01 8.84
N LEU A 56 -18.82 8.23 9.23
CA LEU A 56 -17.59 8.92 8.86
C LEU A 56 -16.45 8.71 9.86
N SER A 57 -16.76 8.54 11.13
CA SER A 57 -15.76 8.46 12.19
C SER A 57 -14.91 7.18 12.10
N ARG A 58 -15.55 6.05 11.80
CA ARG A 58 -14.83 4.77 11.60
C ARG A 58 -13.93 4.81 10.38
N VAL A 59 -14.43 5.33 9.27
CA VAL A 59 -13.65 5.46 8.03
C VAL A 59 -12.50 6.45 8.24
N SER A 60 -12.73 7.57 8.94
CA SER A 60 -11.66 8.53 9.26
C SER A 60 -10.56 7.92 10.12
N ALA A 61 -10.92 7.14 11.15
CA ALA A 61 -9.93 6.46 11.99
C ALA A 61 -9.12 5.41 11.20
N LEU A 62 -9.79 4.63 10.33
CA LEU A 62 -9.12 3.69 9.43
C LEU A 62 -8.19 4.42 8.45
N THR A 63 -8.64 5.54 7.90
CA THR A 63 -7.81 6.33 6.98
C THR A 63 -6.58 6.87 7.69
N LEU A 64 -6.72 7.37 8.92
CA LEU A 64 -5.59 7.85 9.71
C LEU A 64 -4.60 6.71 9.97
N ALA A 65 -5.08 5.52 10.37
CA ALA A 65 -4.24 4.35 10.55
C ALA A 65 -3.47 3.98 9.28
N VAL A 66 -4.15 3.93 8.14
CA VAL A 66 -3.50 3.66 6.84
C VAL A 66 -2.46 4.72 6.50
N ILE A 67 -2.71 6.01 6.75
CA ILE A 67 -1.74 7.10 6.50
C ILE A 67 -0.48 6.91 7.35
N ILE A 68 -0.63 6.57 8.62
CA ILE A 68 0.51 6.34 9.51
C ILE A 68 1.32 5.13 9.05
N PHE A 69 0.65 4.04 8.74
CA PHE A 69 1.30 2.85 8.17
C PHE A 69 2.02 3.17 6.87
N GLN A 70 1.44 4.04 6.01
CA GLN A 70 2.08 4.52 4.80
C GLN A 70 3.35 5.33 5.06
N ALA A 71 3.35 6.17 6.08
CA ALA A 71 4.54 6.92 6.47
C ALA A 71 5.68 5.99 6.90
N LEU A 72 5.37 4.92 7.66
CA LEU A 72 6.33 3.89 8.05
C LEU A 72 6.87 3.12 6.83
N LEU A 73 5.99 2.70 5.93
CA LEU A 73 6.40 2.03 4.71
C LEU A 73 7.26 2.94 3.83
N GLY A 74 6.91 4.22 3.69
CA GLY A 74 7.70 5.20 2.95
C GLY A 74 9.10 5.37 3.54
N MET A 75 9.23 5.39 4.86
CA MET A 75 10.52 5.40 5.54
C MET A 75 11.31 4.11 5.26
N TRP A 76 10.67 2.95 5.31
CA TRP A 76 11.32 1.66 5.04
C TRP A 76 11.72 1.47 3.58
N THR A 77 11.05 2.12 2.64
CA THR A 77 11.51 2.11 1.24
C THR A 77 12.92 2.65 1.11
N VAL A 78 13.28 3.67 1.88
CA VAL A 78 14.62 4.26 1.86
C VAL A 78 15.60 3.46 2.72
N THR A 79 15.23 3.13 3.96
CA THR A 79 16.13 2.47 4.90
C THR A 79 16.44 1.03 4.55
N TRP A 80 15.55 0.33 3.86
CA TRP A 80 15.72 -1.06 3.43
C TRP A 80 16.06 -1.21 1.96
N LEU A 81 16.56 -0.13 1.35
CA LEU A 81 17.05 -0.13 -0.03
C LEU A 81 16.00 -0.66 -1.02
N LEU A 82 14.79 -0.06 -0.99
CA LEU A 82 13.71 -0.30 -1.97
C LEU A 82 13.34 -1.79 -2.17
N LYS A 83 13.27 -2.55 -1.09
CA LYS A 83 12.80 -3.94 -1.17
C LYS A 83 11.45 -4.02 -1.90
N PRO A 84 11.27 -4.91 -2.90
CA PRO A 84 10.07 -4.94 -3.72
C PRO A 84 8.77 -5.01 -2.93
N ILE A 85 8.73 -5.83 -1.87
CA ILE A 85 7.54 -5.97 -1.02
C ILE A 85 7.18 -4.68 -0.28
N VAL A 86 8.18 -3.89 0.15
CA VAL A 86 7.96 -2.62 0.85
C VAL A 86 7.47 -1.55 -0.11
N VAL A 87 8.08 -1.48 -1.30
CA VAL A 87 7.65 -0.57 -2.38
C VAL A 87 6.21 -0.87 -2.79
N MET A 88 5.88 -2.15 -2.96
CA MET A 88 4.52 -2.60 -3.28
C MET A 88 3.52 -2.25 -2.18
N GLY A 89 3.89 -2.49 -0.92
CA GLY A 89 3.05 -2.13 0.22
C GLY A 89 2.78 -0.62 0.27
N HIS A 90 3.81 0.18 0.02
CA HIS A 90 3.68 1.64 -0.03
C HIS A 90 2.80 2.12 -1.20
N LEU A 91 2.95 1.54 -2.38
CA LEU A 91 2.12 1.85 -3.54
C LEU A 91 0.63 1.52 -3.28
N LEU A 92 0.35 0.27 -2.91
CA LEU A 92 -1.03 -0.19 -2.68
C LEU A 92 -1.71 0.54 -1.53
N GLY A 93 -0.98 0.81 -0.47
CA GLY A 93 -1.51 1.55 0.66
C GLY A 93 -1.72 3.04 0.34
N GLY A 94 -0.85 3.67 -0.46
CA GLY A 94 -1.07 5.03 -0.97
C GLY A 94 -2.36 5.12 -1.80
N LEU A 95 -2.60 4.17 -2.70
CA LEU A 95 -3.84 4.09 -3.46
C LEU A 95 -5.05 3.81 -2.57
N THR A 96 -4.89 2.99 -1.53
CA THR A 96 -5.95 2.75 -0.54
C THR A 96 -6.28 4.04 0.22
N THR A 97 -5.27 4.80 0.64
CA THR A 97 -5.45 6.11 1.27
C THR A 97 -6.23 7.05 0.36
N PHE A 98 -5.86 7.15 -0.90
CA PHE A 98 -6.55 7.97 -1.89
C PHE A 98 -8.00 7.53 -2.07
N ALA A 99 -8.27 6.23 -2.17
CA ALA A 99 -9.61 5.67 -2.29
C ALA A 99 -10.48 5.99 -1.05
N LEU A 100 -9.92 5.86 0.16
CA LEU A 100 -10.62 6.18 1.40
C LEU A 100 -10.94 7.68 1.51
N LEU A 101 -10.00 8.56 1.17
CA LEU A 101 -10.22 10.00 1.16
C LEU A 101 -11.28 10.39 0.13
N THR A 102 -11.23 9.83 -1.06
CA THR A 102 -12.25 10.04 -2.12
C THR A 102 -13.61 9.55 -1.65
N TRP A 103 -13.68 8.36 -1.03
CA TRP A 103 -14.90 7.83 -0.43
C TRP A 103 -15.49 8.78 0.63
N MET A 104 -14.66 9.29 1.55
CA MET A 104 -15.10 10.22 2.58
C MET A 104 -15.62 11.53 1.98
N ALA A 105 -14.88 12.09 1.03
CA ALA A 105 -15.30 13.32 0.34
C ALA A 105 -16.64 13.13 -0.38
N TRP A 106 -16.80 12.01 -1.09
CA TRP A 106 -18.06 11.69 -1.75
C TRP A 106 -19.23 11.55 -0.76
N ARG A 107 -19.01 10.81 0.34
CA ARG A 107 -20.02 10.60 1.39
C ARG A 107 -20.40 11.91 2.09
N ALA A 108 -19.47 12.84 2.25
CA ALA A 108 -19.74 14.14 2.87
C ALA A 108 -20.58 15.08 1.98
N THR A 109 -20.45 14.95 0.66
CA THR A 109 -21.05 15.86 -0.31
C THR A 109 -22.32 15.30 -0.99
N HIS A 110 -22.45 13.98 -1.07
CA HIS A 110 -23.53 13.32 -1.80
C HIS A 110 -24.35 12.39 -0.91
N ARG A 111 -25.67 12.38 -1.16
CA ARG A 111 -26.55 11.40 -0.53
C ARG A 111 -26.50 10.06 -1.25
N PRO A 112 -26.53 8.93 -0.53
CA PRO A 112 -26.54 7.63 -1.16
C PRO A 112 -27.79 7.44 -2.02
N ILE A 113 -27.59 7.01 -3.26
CA ILE A 113 -28.66 6.65 -4.20
C ILE A 113 -29.04 5.20 -3.93
N ARG A 114 -30.35 4.94 -3.76
CA ARG A 114 -30.86 3.57 -3.69
C ARG A 114 -31.20 3.07 -5.09
N LEU A 115 -30.51 2.04 -5.52
CA LEU A 115 -30.76 1.36 -6.79
C LEU A 115 -31.63 0.13 -6.53
N MET A 116 -32.62 -0.13 -7.38
CA MET A 116 -33.55 -1.28 -7.23
C MET A 116 -32.85 -2.63 -7.45
N GLU A 117 -31.87 -2.70 -8.33
CA GLU A 117 -31.09 -3.92 -8.62
C GLU A 117 -29.61 -3.78 -8.26
N ALA A 118 -29.37 -3.31 -7.04
CA ALA A 118 -28.01 -2.97 -6.57
C ALA A 118 -27.09 -4.20 -6.48
N ASP A 119 -27.61 -5.39 -6.25
CA ASP A 119 -26.78 -6.57 -5.92
C ASP A 119 -25.94 -7.05 -7.11
N LEU A 120 -26.50 -7.10 -8.32
CA LEU A 120 -25.76 -7.47 -9.50
C LEU A 120 -24.67 -6.45 -9.83
N LEU A 121 -25.03 -5.17 -9.81
CA LEU A 121 -24.09 -4.07 -10.03
C LEU A 121 -22.95 -4.09 -8.99
N LYS A 122 -23.29 -4.28 -7.72
CA LYS A 122 -22.33 -4.39 -6.63
C LYS A 122 -21.33 -5.53 -6.85
N ARG A 123 -21.79 -6.70 -7.29
CA ARG A 123 -20.90 -7.84 -7.61
C ARG A 123 -19.93 -7.50 -8.72
N TRP A 124 -20.41 -6.93 -9.82
CA TRP A 124 -19.54 -6.53 -10.93
C TRP A 124 -18.55 -5.44 -10.56
N VAL A 125 -18.97 -4.46 -9.75
CA VAL A 125 -18.06 -3.42 -9.24
C VAL A 125 -16.98 -4.03 -8.34
N ILE A 126 -17.32 -4.97 -7.46
CA ILE A 126 -16.34 -5.66 -6.61
C ILE A 126 -15.36 -6.46 -7.48
N VAL A 127 -15.85 -7.22 -8.46
CA VAL A 127 -14.99 -7.99 -9.38
C VAL A 127 -14.04 -7.04 -10.13
N GLY A 128 -14.57 -5.93 -10.66
CA GLY A 128 -13.76 -4.92 -11.34
C GLY A 128 -12.68 -4.31 -10.44
N LEU A 129 -13.03 -3.98 -9.19
CA LEU A 129 -12.06 -3.44 -8.20
C LEU A 129 -10.98 -4.47 -7.83
N VAL A 130 -11.35 -5.74 -7.69
CA VAL A 130 -10.38 -6.81 -7.41
C VAL A 130 -9.43 -6.98 -8.58
N LEU A 131 -9.95 -7.06 -9.81
CA LEU A 131 -9.12 -7.16 -11.01
C LEU A 131 -8.19 -5.95 -11.18
N LEU A 132 -8.70 -4.75 -10.93
CA LEU A 132 -7.90 -3.52 -10.93
C LEU A 132 -6.79 -3.58 -9.87
N GLY A 133 -7.11 -4.02 -8.66
CA GLY A 133 -6.13 -4.18 -7.58
C GLY A 133 -5.02 -5.17 -7.94
N VAL A 134 -5.39 -6.31 -8.53
CA VAL A 134 -4.42 -7.29 -9.04
C VAL A 134 -3.55 -6.71 -10.14
N GLN A 135 -4.15 -6.00 -11.10
CA GLN A 135 -3.42 -5.36 -12.20
C GLN A 135 -2.41 -4.32 -11.68
N ILE A 136 -2.81 -3.48 -10.73
CA ILE A 136 -1.92 -2.50 -10.11
C ILE A 136 -0.79 -3.21 -9.34
N ALA A 137 -1.11 -4.26 -8.61
CA ALA A 137 -0.12 -5.04 -7.88
C ALA A 137 0.92 -5.68 -8.82
N LEU A 138 0.50 -6.31 -9.89
CA LEU A 138 1.41 -6.90 -10.88
C LEU A 138 2.25 -5.82 -11.59
N GLY A 139 1.65 -4.71 -12.00
CA GLY A 139 2.39 -3.60 -12.62
C GLY A 139 3.41 -2.98 -11.68
N GLY A 140 3.04 -2.76 -10.43
CA GLY A 140 3.96 -2.29 -9.40
C GLY A 140 5.07 -3.29 -9.08
N TRP A 141 4.76 -4.59 -9.12
CA TRP A 141 5.76 -5.65 -8.95
C TRP A 141 6.83 -5.61 -10.04
N VAL A 142 6.40 -5.52 -11.30
CA VAL A 142 7.33 -5.37 -12.44
C VAL A 142 8.21 -4.13 -12.25
N SER A 143 7.63 -3.01 -11.84
CA SER A 143 8.37 -1.77 -11.58
C SER A 143 9.35 -1.90 -10.42
N ALA A 144 8.93 -2.50 -9.31
CA ALA A 144 9.76 -2.66 -8.11
C ALA A 144 10.95 -3.62 -8.31
N ASN A 145 10.85 -4.53 -9.26
CA ASN A 145 11.92 -5.46 -9.64
C ASN A 145 12.74 -4.97 -10.86
N TYR A 146 12.51 -3.74 -11.32
CA TYR A 146 13.20 -3.17 -12.50
C TYR A 146 13.06 -3.99 -13.79
N ALA A 147 12.03 -4.83 -13.89
CA ALA A 147 11.80 -5.75 -14.99
C ALA A 147 11.21 -5.09 -16.26
N ALA A 148 11.07 -3.76 -16.27
CA ALA A 148 10.48 -3.03 -17.41
C ALA A 148 11.31 -3.19 -18.70
N LEU A 149 12.61 -3.43 -18.61
CA LEU A 149 13.52 -3.60 -19.73
C LEU A 149 13.93 -5.06 -19.97
N SER A 150 13.32 -6.02 -19.31
CA SER A 150 13.65 -7.45 -19.44
C SER A 150 13.50 -7.98 -20.87
N CYS A 151 12.65 -7.36 -21.69
CA CYS A 151 12.53 -7.67 -23.11
C CYS A 151 13.63 -7.05 -23.99
N GLY A 152 14.62 -6.35 -23.40
CA GLY A 152 15.69 -5.66 -24.12
C GLY A 152 15.37 -4.24 -24.55
N ALA A 153 16.39 -3.39 -24.66
CA ALA A 153 16.25 -1.96 -24.98
C ALA A 153 15.63 -1.66 -26.37
N GLY A 154 15.59 -2.64 -27.26
CA GLY A 154 14.99 -2.54 -28.59
C GLY A 154 13.56 -3.13 -28.69
N SER A 155 12.98 -3.62 -27.61
CA SER A 155 11.69 -4.32 -27.61
C SER A 155 10.51 -3.41 -27.95
N TRP A 156 10.64 -2.11 -27.74
CA TRP A 156 9.61 -1.11 -28.03
C TRP A 156 9.57 -0.69 -29.51
N SER A 157 10.42 -1.27 -30.38
CA SER A 157 10.29 -1.04 -31.82
C SER A 157 9.01 -1.70 -32.34
N ALA A 158 8.38 -1.06 -33.31
CA ALA A 158 7.16 -1.56 -33.93
C ALA A 158 7.29 -3.01 -34.51
N ASN A 159 8.52 -3.45 -34.73
CA ASN A 159 8.80 -4.79 -35.25
C ASN A 159 8.88 -5.87 -34.18
N ASN A 160 9.06 -5.52 -32.91
CA ASN A 160 9.21 -6.48 -31.81
C ASN A 160 7.96 -6.56 -30.93
N PHE A 161 7.23 -5.50 -30.75
CA PHE A 161 5.98 -5.53 -29.99
C PHE A 161 4.87 -6.25 -30.83
N PRO A 162 4.12 -7.18 -30.26
CA PRO A 162 4.01 -7.57 -28.84
C PRO A 162 4.91 -8.74 -28.38
N LYS A 163 5.94 -9.07 -29.14
CA LYS A 163 6.89 -10.11 -28.81
C LYS A 163 7.94 -9.60 -27.83
N CYS A 164 8.43 -10.46 -26.96
CA CYS A 164 9.54 -10.22 -26.05
C CYS A 164 10.76 -11.01 -26.55
N VAL A 165 11.88 -10.32 -26.83
CA VAL A 165 13.11 -10.96 -27.39
C VAL A 165 12.81 -11.78 -28.66
N GLY A 166 11.90 -11.30 -29.51
CA GLY A 166 11.50 -11.96 -30.75
C GLY A 166 10.54 -13.15 -30.58
N GLN A 167 10.17 -13.51 -29.35
CA GLN A 167 9.31 -14.65 -29.03
C GLN A 167 7.99 -14.21 -28.42
N TRP A 168 6.90 -14.99 -28.65
CA TRP A 168 5.61 -14.78 -28.00
C TRP A 168 5.63 -15.25 -26.54
N TRP A 169 6.46 -16.23 -26.22
CA TRP A 169 6.64 -16.79 -24.90
C TRP A 169 8.13 -16.93 -24.63
N PRO A 170 8.78 -15.86 -24.12
CA PRO A 170 10.21 -15.88 -23.85
C PRO A 170 10.55 -16.84 -22.69
N PRO A 171 11.80 -17.27 -22.57
CA PRO A 171 12.27 -17.96 -21.36
C PRO A 171 11.94 -17.14 -20.12
N HIS A 172 11.42 -17.77 -19.10
CA HIS A 172 11.00 -17.11 -17.85
C HIS A 172 11.30 -18.02 -16.67
N ASP A 173 11.63 -17.39 -15.54
CA ASP A 173 11.79 -18.06 -14.27
C ASP A 173 10.83 -17.43 -13.24
N PHE A 174 9.78 -18.16 -12.89
CA PHE A 174 8.81 -17.70 -11.88
C PHE A 174 9.40 -17.69 -10.48
N GLY A 175 10.41 -18.53 -10.19
CA GLY A 175 11.10 -18.54 -8.90
C GLY A 175 11.84 -17.25 -8.65
N GLU A 176 12.60 -16.81 -9.63
CA GLU A 176 13.34 -15.55 -9.59
C GLU A 176 12.43 -14.33 -9.77
N GLY A 177 11.36 -14.45 -10.55
CA GLY A 177 10.43 -13.35 -10.80
C GLY A 177 9.63 -12.89 -9.58
N PHE A 178 9.51 -13.70 -8.53
CA PHE A 178 8.71 -13.41 -7.33
C PHE A 178 9.53 -13.39 -6.02
N VAL A 179 10.81 -13.03 -6.09
CA VAL A 179 11.65 -12.87 -4.90
C VAL A 179 11.24 -11.61 -4.13
N LEU A 180 10.62 -11.81 -2.96
CA LEU A 180 10.03 -10.74 -2.13
C LEU A 180 11.08 -9.79 -1.53
N TRP A 181 12.30 -10.28 -1.29
CA TRP A 181 13.31 -9.59 -0.49
C TRP A 181 14.58 -9.29 -1.26
N ARG A 182 14.46 -9.03 -2.55
CA ARG A 182 15.60 -8.65 -3.40
C ARG A 182 16.06 -7.23 -3.05
N GLY A 183 17.39 -7.01 -2.98
CA GLY A 183 17.95 -5.67 -2.83
C GLY A 183 18.05 -4.94 -4.16
N ILE A 184 18.25 -3.60 -4.13
CA ILE A 184 18.48 -2.83 -5.35
C ILE A 184 19.90 -3.04 -5.84
N GLY A 185 20.00 -3.16 -7.17
CA GLY A 185 21.18 -2.80 -7.97
C GLY A 185 22.35 -3.74 -7.89
N VAL A 186 22.36 -4.68 -6.99
CA VAL A 186 23.46 -5.64 -6.89
C VAL A 186 22.86 -7.01 -6.64
N ASP A 187 23.17 -7.97 -7.49
CA ASP A 187 22.93 -9.35 -7.15
C ASP A 187 23.85 -9.73 -5.97
N TYR A 188 23.56 -10.82 -5.30
CA TYR A 188 24.33 -11.25 -4.13
C TYR A 188 25.77 -11.69 -4.46
N GLU A 189 26.10 -11.76 -5.74
CA GLU A 189 27.41 -12.12 -6.26
C GLU A 189 28.21 -10.89 -6.73
N GLY A 190 27.68 -9.67 -6.55
CA GLY A 190 28.35 -8.42 -6.90
C GLY A 190 28.12 -7.95 -8.33
N GLY A 191 27.25 -8.61 -9.08
CA GLY A 191 26.80 -8.18 -10.41
C GLY A 191 25.66 -7.19 -10.38
N VAL A 192 25.40 -6.52 -11.49
CA VAL A 192 24.20 -5.73 -11.72
C VAL A 192 23.04 -6.70 -11.84
N LEU A 193 21.90 -6.42 -11.15
CA LEU A 193 20.69 -7.21 -11.33
C LEU A 193 20.34 -7.21 -12.83
N ASP A 194 20.61 -8.32 -13.49
CA ASP A 194 19.97 -8.58 -14.77
C ASP A 194 18.48 -8.66 -14.50
N GLY A 195 17.72 -7.75 -15.14
CA GLY A 195 16.28 -7.72 -14.99
C GLY A 195 15.68 -9.05 -15.43
N ALA A 196 15.51 -9.97 -14.48
CA ALA A 196 14.91 -11.28 -14.73
C ALA A 196 13.39 -11.19 -14.80
#